data_f6eaf2bd14d49967ec7f8247c3a9cd21
#
_entry.id   f6eaf2bd14d49967ec7f8247c3a9cd21
#
_cell.length_a   1.000
_cell.length_b   1.000
_cell.length_c   1.000
_cell.angle_alpha   90.00
_cell.angle_beta   90.00
_cell.angle_gamma   90.00
#
_symmetry.space_group_name_H-M   'P 1'
#
loop_
_entity.id
_entity.type
_entity.pdbx_description
1 polymer ?
#
loop_
_entity_poly.entity_id
_entity_poly.type
_entity_poly.pdbx_seq_one_letter_code
_entity_poly.pdbx_strand_id
1 'polypeptide(L)'
;MSRPLILVTNDDGYSSKGIEILNNVASNFGDTIIVAPNSEKSGKAHGITLYDPIGLKKIDNQNQLIYSVDGTPVDCVKIAINSLLDKKPKLILSGINHGLNVGRSILYSGTVSAASESIMIGIPSIAFSLQKSEEMDFTNVDIILEKLIKNALDEDFPNDVVWNVNIPKTVNEKINGIKLTKQGKSNFNEIYHKRKDPRNNTYFWVDGAIESIEEDLDVDEVAIRNGYVSITPLSFELTSQKYLENNQSKGFFDFEK
;
A
#
# COMPACT_ATOMS: atom_id res chain seq x y z
N MET A 1 -30.40 -3.38 -4.84
CA MET A 1 -29.10 -4.07 -4.98
C MET A 1 -28.44 -4.13 -3.59
N SER A 2 -27.78 -5.24 -3.22
CA SER A 2 -27.00 -5.29 -1.99
C SER A 2 -25.82 -4.33 -2.07
N ARG A 3 -25.43 -3.71 -0.96
CA ARG A 3 -24.25 -2.86 -0.91
C ARG A 3 -23.00 -3.66 -1.27
N PRO A 4 -22.01 -3.08 -1.97
CA PRO A 4 -20.74 -3.77 -2.26
C PRO A 4 -19.98 -4.05 -0.96
N LEU A 5 -19.29 -5.19 -0.90
CA LEU A 5 -18.37 -5.50 0.20
C LEU A 5 -17.01 -4.87 -0.10
N ILE A 6 -16.44 -4.18 0.87
CA ILE A 6 -15.13 -3.53 0.81
C ILE A 6 -14.25 -4.10 1.93
N LEU A 7 -13.10 -4.66 1.57
CA LEU A 7 -12.08 -5.06 2.54
C LEU A 7 -11.12 -3.90 2.80
N VAL A 8 -10.86 -3.61 4.07
CA VAL A 8 -9.90 -2.57 4.49
C VAL A 8 -8.77 -3.23 5.27
N THR A 9 -7.53 -2.90 4.91
CA THR A 9 -6.31 -3.41 5.56
C THR A 9 -5.23 -2.31 5.66
N ASN A 10 -4.11 -2.59 6.28
CA ASN A 10 -2.92 -1.71 6.34
C ASN A 10 -1.68 -2.48 6.83
N ASP A 11 -0.56 -1.79 7.06
CA ASP A 11 0.62 -2.30 7.75
C ASP A 11 0.89 -1.61 9.11
N ASP A 12 0.19 -0.52 9.44
CA ASP A 12 0.29 0.17 10.74
C ASP A 12 -0.46 -0.53 11.88
N GLY A 13 -1.31 -1.52 11.54
CA GLY A 13 -2.12 -2.28 12.49
C GLY A 13 -3.59 -1.83 12.56
N TYR A 14 -4.44 -2.76 13.03
CA TYR A 14 -5.91 -2.61 13.01
C TYR A 14 -6.45 -1.42 13.84
N SER A 15 -5.67 -0.91 14.79
CA SER A 15 -6.05 0.20 15.68
C SER A 15 -5.47 1.56 15.26
N SER A 16 -4.78 1.64 14.12
CA SER A 16 -4.18 2.87 13.65
C SER A 16 -5.23 3.90 13.23
N LYS A 17 -4.91 5.18 13.35
CA LYS A 17 -5.82 6.26 12.95
C LYS A 17 -6.10 6.28 11.46
N GLY A 18 -5.09 5.90 10.65
CA GLY A 18 -5.22 5.84 9.19
C GLY A 18 -6.29 4.84 8.74
N ILE A 19 -6.31 3.63 9.30
CA ILE A 19 -7.31 2.61 8.92
C ILE A 19 -8.71 2.98 9.41
N GLU A 20 -8.82 3.62 10.57
CA GLU A 20 -10.10 4.12 11.09
C GLU A 20 -10.73 5.13 10.12
N ILE A 21 -9.96 6.13 9.67
CA ILE A 21 -10.43 7.15 8.74
C ILE A 21 -10.79 6.52 7.39
N LEU A 22 -9.93 5.67 6.84
CA LEU A 22 -10.18 4.98 5.58
C LEU A 22 -11.47 4.16 5.63
N ASN A 23 -11.66 3.40 6.71
CA ASN A 23 -12.86 2.59 6.90
C ASN A 23 -14.13 3.45 7.06
N ASN A 24 -14.06 4.56 7.80
CA ASN A 24 -15.19 5.46 7.97
C ASN A 24 -15.67 6.05 6.64
N VAL A 25 -14.74 6.46 5.78
CA VAL A 25 -15.07 6.94 4.44
C VAL A 25 -15.60 5.81 3.55
N ALA A 26 -14.95 4.64 3.54
CA ALA A 26 -15.36 3.49 2.75
C ALA A 26 -16.76 3.00 3.12
N SER A 27 -17.16 3.10 4.39
CA SER A 27 -18.48 2.70 4.89
C SER A 27 -19.65 3.50 4.28
N ASN A 28 -19.39 4.67 3.70
CA ASN A 28 -20.40 5.43 2.97
C ASN A 28 -20.77 4.75 1.63
N PHE A 29 -19.86 3.97 1.06
CA PHE A 29 -19.98 3.36 -0.27
C PHE A 29 -20.33 1.87 -0.24
N GLY A 30 -20.06 1.16 0.86
CA GLY A 30 -20.30 -0.28 0.95
C GLY A 30 -20.34 -0.81 2.37
N ASP A 31 -20.57 -2.11 2.50
CA ASP A 31 -20.37 -2.82 3.75
C ASP A 31 -18.87 -3.08 3.92
N THR A 32 -18.30 -2.71 5.06
CA THR A 32 -16.86 -2.79 5.27
C THR A 32 -16.49 -3.88 6.27
N ILE A 33 -15.32 -4.48 6.04
CA ILE A 33 -14.64 -5.36 6.98
C ILE A 33 -13.18 -4.92 7.09
N ILE A 34 -12.69 -4.79 8.31
CA ILE A 34 -11.27 -4.57 8.58
C ILE A 34 -10.60 -5.90 8.88
N VAL A 35 -9.55 -6.24 8.13
CA VAL A 35 -8.66 -7.36 8.45
C VAL A 35 -7.23 -6.84 8.35
N ALA A 36 -6.57 -6.64 9.48
CA ALA A 36 -5.30 -5.93 9.55
C ALA A 36 -4.36 -6.53 10.62
N PRO A 37 -3.05 -6.28 10.55
CA PRO A 37 -2.09 -6.79 11.52
C PRO A 37 -2.40 -6.36 12.96
N ASN A 38 -2.03 -7.18 13.92
CA ASN A 38 -2.17 -6.89 15.36
C ASN A 38 -1.24 -5.77 15.85
N SER A 39 -0.18 -5.49 15.10
CA SER A 39 0.81 -4.45 15.39
C SER A 39 1.44 -3.96 14.08
N GLU A 40 2.18 -2.86 14.14
CA GLU A 40 2.92 -2.33 13.00
C GLU A 40 3.84 -3.38 12.36
N LYS A 41 3.79 -3.49 11.03
CA LYS A 41 4.56 -4.41 10.18
C LYS A 41 5.30 -3.66 9.06
N SER A 42 5.76 -2.45 9.31
CA SER A 42 6.50 -1.62 8.35
C SER A 42 7.72 -2.36 7.79
N GLY A 43 8.01 -2.15 6.50
CA GLY A 43 9.18 -2.73 5.83
C GLY A 43 9.13 -4.24 5.61
N LYS A 44 7.95 -4.89 5.69
CA LYS A 44 7.80 -6.34 5.47
C LYS A 44 7.66 -6.72 4.00
N ALA A 45 7.61 -5.74 3.10
CA ALA A 45 7.43 -5.98 1.66
C ALA A 45 6.24 -6.92 1.37
N HIS A 46 6.32 -7.73 0.32
CA HIS A 46 5.31 -8.74 -0.04
C HIS A 46 5.56 -10.09 0.67
N GLY A 47 6.01 -10.04 1.94
CA GLY A 47 6.28 -11.24 2.73
C GLY A 47 5.01 -11.93 3.19
N ILE A 48 5.05 -13.28 3.25
CA ILE A 48 3.98 -14.13 3.78
C ILE A 48 4.52 -15.01 4.92
N THR A 49 3.64 -15.40 5.83
CA THR A 49 3.97 -16.30 6.94
C THR A 49 3.70 -17.76 6.53
N LEU A 50 4.78 -18.56 6.37
CA LEU A 50 4.68 -19.96 5.91
C LEU A 50 4.92 -20.99 7.00
N TYR A 51 5.78 -20.72 7.96
CA TYR A 51 6.29 -21.74 8.90
C TYR A 51 5.70 -21.62 10.30
N ASP A 52 5.03 -20.53 10.60
CA ASP A 52 4.40 -20.26 11.89
C ASP A 52 2.87 -20.19 11.73
N PRO A 53 2.11 -20.60 12.75
CA PRO A 53 0.66 -20.40 12.78
C PRO A 53 0.33 -18.89 12.78
N ILE A 54 -0.68 -18.51 12.00
CA ILE A 54 -1.16 -17.14 11.97
C ILE A 54 -2.34 -17.00 12.94
N GLY A 55 -2.16 -16.22 14.01
CA GLY A 55 -3.19 -15.92 14.99
C GLY A 55 -4.25 -14.98 14.41
N LEU A 56 -5.53 -15.28 14.65
CA LEU A 56 -6.67 -14.47 14.26
C LEU A 56 -7.55 -14.17 15.49
N LYS A 57 -7.90 -12.88 15.66
CA LYS A 57 -8.79 -12.45 16.74
C LYS A 57 -9.86 -11.52 16.19
N LYS A 58 -11.13 -11.85 16.40
CA LYS A 58 -12.24 -10.91 16.19
C LYS A 58 -12.22 -9.86 17.31
N ILE A 59 -12.23 -8.59 16.95
CA ILE A 59 -12.26 -7.48 17.89
C ILE A 59 -13.71 -7.11 18.13
N ASP A 60 -14.10 -7.03 19.40
CA ASP A 60 -15.44 -6.61 19.77
C ASP A 60 -15.58 -5.10 19.57
N ASN A 61 -16.35 -4.74 18.56
CA ASN A 61 -16.68 -3.36 18.22
C ASN A 61 -18.15 -3.33 17.74
N GLN A 62 -19.00 -2.62 18.44
CA GLN A 62 -20.45 -2.64 18.23
C GLN A 62 -20.89 -2.26 16.81
N ASN A 63 -20.08 -1.49 16.08
CA ASN A 63 -20.47 -0.90 14.80
C ASN A 63 -19.61 -1.34 13.60
N GLN A 64 -18.54 -2.13 13.83
CA GLN A 64 -17.58 -2.47 12.77
C GLN A 64 -17.13 -3.92 12.91
N LEU A 65 -17.01 -4.62 11.79
CA LEU A 65 -16.44 -5.95 11.75
C LEU A 65 -14.91 -5.85 11.59
N ILE A 66 -14.19 -6.17 12.67
CA ILE A 66 -12.74 -6.03 12.73
C ILE A 66 -12.11 -7.38 13.11
N TYR A 67 -11.09 -7.79 12.34
CA TYR A 67 -10.21 -8.90 12.65
C TYR A 67 -8.77 -8.42 12.76
N SER A 68 -8.13 -8.77 13.85
CA SER A 68 -6.70 -8.58 14.10
C SER A 68 -5.97 -9.87 13.76
N VAL A 69 -4.90 -9.77 12.95
CA VAL A 69 -4.12 -10.91 12.46
C VAL A 69 -2.68 -10.81 12.98
N ASP A 70 -2.15 -11.90 13.51
CA ASP A 70 -0.71 -11.98 13.86
C ASP A 70 0.09 -12.43 12.62
N GLY A 71 0.12 -11.57 11.63
CA GLY A 71 0.73 -11.82 10.33
C GLY A 71 1.10 -10.53 9.61
N THR A 72 1.50 -10.68 8.36
CA THR A 72 1.83 -9.56 7.46
C THR A 72 0.55 -8.94 6.88
N PRO A 73 0.62 -7.74 6.26
CA PRO A 73 -0.52 -7.18 5.51
C PRO A 73 -1.02 -8.10 4.38
N VAL A 74 -0.11 -8.81 3.73
CA VAL A 74 -0.43 -9.81 2.69
C VAL A 74 -1.18 -10.99 3.30
N ASP A 75 -0.75 -11.50 4.47
CA ASP A 75 -1.47 -12.55 5.20
C ASP A 75 -2.90 -12.12 5.54
N CYS A 76 -3.09 -10.85 5.92
CA CYS A 76 -4.42 -10.31 6.22
C CYS A 76 -5.37 -10.41 5.02
N VAL A 77 -4.91 -10.01 3.83
CA VAL A 77 -5.69 -10.13 2.59
C VAL A 77 -5.98 -11.59 2.27
N LYS A 78 -4.96 -12.46 2.32
CA LYS A 78 -5.11 -13.90 2.02
C LYS A 78 -6.09 -14.59 2.96
N ILE A 79 -6.01 -14.34 4.27
CA ILE A 79 -6.93 -14.90 5.27
C ILE A 79 -8.33 -14.36 5.05
N ALA A 80 -8.50 -13.06 4.81
CA ALA A 80 -9.80 -12.47 4.53
C ALA A 80 -10.50 -13.19 3.37
N ILE A 81 -9.81 -13.33 2.24
CA ILE A 81 -10.39 -13.89 1.01
C ILE A 81 -10.62 -15.39 1.09
N ASN A 82 -9.69 -16.13 1.70
CA ASN A 82 -9.73 -17.58 1.65
C ASN A 82 -10.46 -18.23 2.84
N SER A 83 -10.69 -17.47 3.93
CA SER A 83 -11.18 -18.07 5.19
C SER A 83 -12.26 -17.28 5.92
N LEU A 84 -12.38 -15.99 5.72
CA LEU A 84 -13.33 -15.16 6.49
C LEU A 84 -14.54 -14.71 5.68
N LEU A 85 -14.39 -14.53 4.38
CA LEU A 85 -15.42 -13.96 3.54
C LEU A 85 -16.13 -15.03 2.71
N ASP A 86 -17.47 -15.09 2.78
CA ASP A 86 -18.28 -15.99 1.97
C ASP A 86 -18.33 -15.56 0.48
N LYS A 87 -18.02 -14.30 0.20
CA LYS A 87 -17.98 -13.72 -1.15
C LYS A 87 -16.83 -12.74 -1.31
N LYS A 88 -16.28 -12.66 -2.52
CA LYS A 88 -15.20 -11.72 -2.85
C LYS A 88 -15.64 -10.28 -2.64
N PRO A 89 -14.81 -9.40 -2.03
CA PRO A 89 -15.07 -7.98 -1.98
C PRO A 89 -15.01 -7.36 -3.40
N LYS A 90 -15.77 -6.31 -3.61
CA LYS A 90 -15.76 -5.52 -4.86
C LYS A 90 -14.49 -4.66 -4.95
N LEU A 91 -13.92 -4.27 -3.79
CA LEU A 91 -12.76 -3.39 -3.69
C LEU A 91 -11.96 -3.72 -2.43
N ILE A 92 -10.64 -3.63 -2.53
CA ILE A 92 -9.74 -3.72 -1.38
C ILE A 92 -8.99 -2.40 -1.23
N LEU A 93 -9.01 -1.86 -0.01
CA LEU A 93 -8.35 -0.62 0.36
C LEU A 93 -7.25 -0.92 1.37
N SER A 94 -6.03 -0.46 1.09
CA SER A 94 -4.89 -0.61 2.00
C SER A 94 -4.39 0.75 2.45
N GLY A 95 -4.33 1.00 3.75
CA GLY A 95 -3.85 2.26 4.34
C GLY A 95 -4.74 2.80 5.46
N ILE A 96 -4.67 4.10 5.78
CA ILE A 96 -3.77 5.11 5.19
C ILE A 96 -2.41 4.98 5.88
N ASN A 97 -1.36 4.72 5.11
CA ASN A 97 -0.01 4.58 5.62
C ASN A 97 0.55 5.91 6.12
N HIS A 98 1.28 5.84 7.23
CA HIS A 98 1.98 6.97 7.82
C HIS A 98 3.36 7.17 7.17
N GLY A 99 3.41 7.80 6.03
CA GLY A 99 4.58 8.04 5.20
C GLY A 99 4.32 7.71 3.73
N LEU A 100 5.10 8.31 2.84
CA LEU A 100 4.95 8.11 1.39
C LEU A 100 5.49 6.74 0.96
N ASN A 101 4.81 6.15 -0.01
CA ASN A 101 5.26 4.99 -0.75
C ASN A 101 5.50 5.41 -2.22
N VAL A 102 6.65 6.00 -2.51
CA VAL A 102 7.04 6.55 -3.81
C VAL A 102 8.37 5.97 -4.30
N GLY A 103 8.65 6.08 -5.58
CA GLY A 103 9.89 5.61 -6.17
C GLY A 103 10.17 4.14 -5.84
N ARG A 104 11.40 3.82 -5.50
CA ARG A 104 11.81 2.43 -5.18
C ARG A 104 11.37 1.96 -3.79
N SER A 105 10.96 2.87 -2.89
CA SER A 105 10.44 2.48 -1.57
C SER A 105 9.15 1.65 -1.65
N ILE A 106 8.42 1.73 -2.76
CA ILE A 106 7.26 0.88 -3.08
C ILE A 106 7.55 -0.61 -2.85
N LEU A 107 8.76 -1.08 -3.20
CA LEU A 107 9.15 -2.49 -3.08
C LEU A 107 9.20 -3.00 -1.63
N TYR A 108 9.34 -2.11 -0.65
CA TYR A 108 9.41 -2.45 0.77
C TYR A 108 8.10 -2.21 1.52
N SER A 109 7.10 -1.61 0.86
CA SER A 109 5.84 -1.21 1.46
C SER A 109 4.90 -2.37 1.73
N GLY A 110 4.48 -2.55 2.98
CA GLY A 110 3.43 -3.47 3.36
C GLY A 110 2.06 -3.02 2.84
N THR A 111 1.78 -1.71 2.87
CA THR A 111 0.55 -1.10 2.35
C THR A 111 0.35 -1.41 0.86
N VAL A 112 1.38 -1.15 0.04
CA VAL A 112 1.34 -1.43 -1.40
C VAL A 112 1.25 -2.93 -1.67
N SER A 113 1.98 -3.73 -0.90
CA SER A 113 1.98 -5.19 -1.07
C SER A 113 0.63 -5.83 -0.79
N ALA A 114 -0.11 -5.37 0.22
CA ALA A 114 -1.46 -5.83 0.48
C ALA A 114 -2.41 -5.51 -0.69
N ALA A 115 -2.31 -4.30 -1.25
CA ALA A 115 -3.08 -3.93 -2.43
C ALA A 115 -2.66 -4.78 -3.65
N SER A 116 -1.37 -5.09 -3.80
CA SER A 116 -0.86 -5.91 -4.89
C SER A 116 -1.33 -7.36 -4.83
N GLU A 117 -1.41 -7.94 -3.63
CA GLU A 117 -1.99 -9.28 -3.45
C GLU A 117 -3.42 -9.34 -3.98
N SER A 118 -4.17 -8.25 -3.85
CA SER A 118 -5.56 -8.15 -4.30
C SER A 118 -5.70 -8.29 -5.81
N ILE A 119 -4.84 -7.62 -6.59
CA ILE A 119 -4.90 -7.71 -8.05
C ILE A 119 -4.43 -9.07 -8.57
N MET A 120 -3.52 -9.77 -7.85
CA MET A 120 -3.11 -11.13 -8.21
C MET A 120 -4.29 -12.12 -8.17
N ILE A 121 -5.35 -11.80 -7.42
CA ILE A 121 -6.58 -12.60 -7.34
C ILE A 121 -7.76 -11.94 -8.09
N GLY A 122 -7.49 -10.91 -8.89
CA GLY A 122 -8.44 -10.23 -9.76
C GLY A 122 -9.45 -9.35 -9.02
N ILE A 123 -9.05 -8.72 -7.91
CA ILE A 123 -9.88 -7.77 -7.15
C ILE A 123 -9.27 -6.38 -7.24
N PRO A 124 -10.03 -5.37 -7.70
CA PRO A 124 -9.59 -3.97 -7.72
C PRO A 124 -9.06 -3.49 -6.38
N SER A 125 -7.99 -2.69 -6.38
CA SER A 125 -7.41 -2.21 -5.14
C SER A 125 -6.76 -0.84 -5.22
N ILE A 126 -6.74 -0.14 -4.07
CA ILE A 126 -6.06 1.14 -3.88
C ILE A 126 -5.19 1.05 -2.62
N ALA A 127 -3.93 1.47 -2.75
CA ALA A 127 -3.04 1.74 -1.63
C ALA A 127 -3.01 3.24 -1.35
N PHE A 128 -3.27 3.66 -0.12
CA PHE A 128 -3.26 5.06 0.30
C PHE A 128 -2.12 5.34 1.27
N SER A 129 -1.37 6.39 1.01
CA SER A 129 -0.27 6.87 1.85
C SER A 129 -0.36 8.38 2.04
N LEU A 130 -0.10 8.85 3.25
CA LEU A 130 -0.10 10.28 3.58
C LEU A 130 1.32 10.70 3.97
N GLN A 131 1.78 11.82 3.41
CA GLN A 131 3.09 12.35 3.71
C GLN A 131 3.24 12.64 5.21
N LYS A 132 4.33 12.15 5.81
CA LYS A 132 4.63 12.31 7.23
C LYS A 132 4.79 13.79 7.59
N SER A 133 4.17 14.19 8.71
CA SER A 133 4.34 15.48 9.37
C SER A 133 4.60 15.24 10.87
N GLU A 134 4.98 16.26 11.62
CA GLU A 134 5.20 16.16 13.07
C GLU A 134 3.98 15.61 13.79
N GLU A 135 2.78 16.09 13.41
CA GLU A 135 1.51 15.50 13.78
C GLU A 135 0.78 15.08 12.49
N MET A 136 0.25 13.85 12.45
CA MET A 136 -0.52 13.37 11.30
C MET A 136 -1.80 14.21 11.17
N ASP A 137 -1.84 14.98 10.09
CA ASP A 137 -3.01 15.76 9.74
C ASP A 137 -3.81 15.11 8.62
N PHE A 138 -5.02 14.69 8.92
CA PHE A 138 -5.95 14.09 7.98
C PHE A 138 -6.99 15.08 7.45
N THR A 139 -6.77 16.39 7.62
CA THR A 139 -7.68 17.43 7.14
C THR A 139 -7.87 17.33 5.63
N ASN A 140 -9.13 17.29 5.18
CA ASN A 140 -9.51 17.15 3.76
C ASN A 140 -9.04 15.87 3.05
N VAL A 141 -8.46 14.91 3.75
CA VAL A 141 -8.10 13.60 3.18
C VAL A 141 -9.36 12.83 2.77
N ASP A 142 -10.43 12.94 3.54
CA ASP A 142 -11.76 12.36 3.29
C ASP A 142 -12.29 12.69 1.89
N ILE A 143 -12.18 13.93 1.43
CA ILE A 143 -12.64 14.39 0.10
C ILE A 143 -11.88 13.62 -1.01
N ILE A 144 -10.58 13.38 -0.82
CA ILE A 144 -9.75 12.62 -1.78
C ILE A 144 -10.16 11.15 -1.78
N LEU A 145 -10.30 10.55 -0.58
CA LEU A 145 -10.73 9.17 -0.43
C LEU A 145 -12.10 8.93 -1.07
N GLU A 146 -13.10 9.78 -0.76
CA GLU A 146 -14.45 9.68 -1.33
C GLU A 146 -14.42 9.66 -2.85
N LYS A 147 -13.71 10.61 -3.46
CA LYS A 147 -13.59 10.71 -4.91
C LYS A 147 -12.96 9.45 -5.51
N LEU A 148 -11.88 8.95 -4.94
CA LEU A 148 -11.14 7.82 -5.49
C LEU A 148 -11.87 6.49 -5.24
N ILE A 149 -12.45 6.29 -4.06
CA ILE A 149 -13.24 5.08 -3.74
C ILE A 149 -14.48 5.01 -4.64
N LYS A 150 -15.18 6.14 -4.85
CA LYS A 150 -16.31 6.19 -5.77
C LYS A 150 -15.91 5.75 -7.17
N ASN A 151 -14.82 6.30 -7.71
CA ASN A 151 -14.33 5.94 -9.05
C ASN A 151 -13.91 4.46 -9.14
N ALA A 152 -13.33 3.91 -8.07
CA ALA A 152 -12.89 2.51 -8.04
C ALA A 152 -14.05 1.49 -7.93
N LEU A 153 -15.24 1.93 -7.57
CA LEU A 153 -16.42 1.08 -7.53
C LEU A 153 -17.18 1.04 -8.85
N ASP A 154 -16.80 1.87 -9.82
CA ASP A 154 -17.33 1.83 -11.17
C ASP A 154 -16.92 0.52 -11.88
N GLU A 155 -17.74 0.06 -12.85
CA GLU A 155 -17.53 -1.25 -13.49
C GLU A 155 -16.25 -1.34 -14.34
N ASP A 156 -15.78 -0.21 -14.86
CA ASP A 156 -14.60 -0.12 -15.72
C ASP A 156 -13.27 0.04 -14.94
N PHE A 157 -13.28 -0.02 -13.61
CA PHE A 157 -12.05 0.10 -12.84
C PHE A 157 -11.16 -1.15 -13.06
N PRO A 158 -9.87 -0.98 -13.40
CA PRO A 158 -8.99 -2.10 -13.71
C PRO A 158 -8.76 -3.00 -12.49
N ASN A 159 -8.72 -4.31 -12.70
CA ASN A 159 -8.46 -5.31 -11.65
C ASN A 159 -7.07 -5.96 -11.73
N ASP A 160 -6.23 -5.46 -12.64
CA ASP A 160 -4.84 -5.88 -12.89
C ASP A 160 -3.81 -4.78 -12.55
N VAL A 161 -4.30 -3.65 -12.03
CA VAL A 161 -3.49 -2.49 -11.66
C VAL A 161 -3.87 -2.01 -10.25
N VAL A 162 -2.86 -1.76 -9.42
CA VAL A 162 -3.05 -1.05 -8.13
C VAL A 162 -2.95 0.45 -8.36
N TRP A 163 -3.90 1.21 -7.86
CA TRP A 163 -3.68 2.65 -7.68
C TRP A 163 -2.88 2.89 -6.41
N ASN A 164 -1.60 3.20 -6.57
CA ASN A 164 -0.77 3.67 -5.47
C ASN A 164 -0.94 5.18 -5.31
N VAL A 165 -1.73 5.56 -4.32
CA VAL A 165 -2.11 6.95 -4.05
C VAL A 165 -1.26 7.51 -2.93
N ASN A 166 -0.52 8.56 -3.22
CA ASN A 166 0.23 9.31 -2.24
C ASN A 166 -0.37 10.71 -2.11
N ILE A 167 -0.64 11.11 -0.87
CA ILE A 167 -1.27 12.39 -0.52
C ILE A 167 -0.21 13.27 0.13
N PRO A 168 0.04 14.51 -0.36
CA PRO A 168 0.94 15.44 0.29
C PRO A 168 0.42 15.85 1.66
N LYS A 169 1.28 16.34 2.54
CA LYS A 169 0.84 16.91 3.82
C LYS A 169 -0.16 18.04 3.58
N THR A 170 -1.18 18.08 4.42
CA THR A 170 -2.31 19.02 4.26
C THR A 170 -2.24 20.19 5.23
N VAL A 171 -1.31 20.15 6.18
CA VAL A 171 -1.12 21.21 7.19
C VAL A 171 -0.76 22.52 6.50
N ASN A 172 -1.68 23.48 6.54
CA ASN A 172 -1.51 24.83 5.98
C ASN A 172 -1.17 24.90 4.48
N GLU A 173 -1.25 23.80 3.75
CA GLU A 173 -0.93 23.73 2.33
C GLU A 173 -2.17 23.36 1.52
N LYS A 174 -2.41 24.08 0.42
CA LYS A 174 -3.48 23.75 -0.52
C LYS A 174 -3.04 22.62 -1.42
N ILE A 175 -3.86 21.57 -1.53
CA ILE A 175 -3.67 20.52 -2.53
C ILE A 175 -3.93 21.13 -3.92
N ASN A 176 -2.92 21.06 -4.80
CA ASN A 176 -2.96 21.63 -6.14
C ASN A 176 -3.76 20.81 -7.15
N GLY A 177 -4.20 19.61 -6.75
CA GLY A 177 -5.00 18.70 -7.57
C GLY A 177 -4.50 17.27 -7.50
N ILE A 178 -5.01 16.42 -8.39
CA ILE A 178 -4.63 15.01 -8.51
C ILE A 178 -3.91 14.82 -9.86
N LYS A 179 -2.80 14.09 -9.85
CA LYS A 179 -2.03 13.74 -11.05
C LYS A 179 -1.88 12.25 -11.21
N LEU A 180 -2.05 11.77 -12.44
CA LEU A 180 -1.58 10.46 -12.84
C LEU A 180 -0.07 10.54 -13.02
N THR A 181 0.68 9.67 -12.37
CA THR A 181 2.13 9.73 -12.29
C THR A 181 2.78 8.39 -12.68
N LYS A 182 4.07 8.42 -12.96
CA LYS A 182 4.92 7.25 -13.08
C LYS A 182 5.77 7.07 -11.82
N GLN A 183 6.15 5.83 -11.53
CA GLN A 183 7.08 5.51 -10.43
C GLN A 183 8.43 6.18 -10.67
N GLY A 184 8.90 6.94 -9.69
CA GLY A 184 10.21 7.58 -9.68
C GLY A 184 11.36 6.61 -9.46
N LYS A 185 12.58 7.11 -9.56
CA LYS A 185 13.83 6.38 -9.27
C LYS A 185 14.43 6.75 -7.92
N SER A 186 13.72 7.53 -7.13
CA SER A 186 14.17 7.89 -5.79
C SER A 186 14.47 6.65 -4.94
N ASN A 187 15.54 6.75 -4.16
CA ASN A 187 15.95 5.75 -3.21
C ASN A 187 15.86 6.31 -1.79
N PHE A 188 15.64 5.42 -0.85
CA PHE A 188 15.94 5.70 0.54
C PHE A 188 17.44 5.48 0.73
N ASN A 189 18.18 6.55 1.05
CA ASN A 189 19.60 6.48 1.37
C ASN A 189 19.76 6.13 2.84
N GLU A 190 20.08 4.86 3.09
CA GLU A 190 20.19 4.33 4.45
C GLU A 190 21.50 4.76 5.11
N ILE A 191 21.39 5.14 6.38
CA ILE A 191 22.52 5.40 7.28
C ILE A 191 22.47 4.38 8.40
N TYR A 192 23.48 3.53 8.51
CA TYR A 192 23.59 2.51 9.56
C TYR A 192 24.38 3.01 10.75
N HIS A 193 23.68 3.34 11.85
CA HIS A 193 24.30 3.74 13.12
C HIS A 193 24.70 2.53 13.95
N LYS A 194 25.99 2.21 13.95
CA LYS A 194 26.54 1.10 14.75
C LYS A 194 26.53 1.45 16.24
N ARG A 195 25.99 0.55 17.08
CA ARG A 195 25.90 0.65 18.55
C ARG A 195 26.32 -0.66 19.19
N LYS A 196 26.48 -0.63 20.52
CA LYS A 196 26.73 -1.80 21.37
C LYS A 196 25.70 -1.86 22.50
N ASP A 197 25.19 -3.05 22.80
CA ASP A 197 24.36 -3.30 23.96
C ASP A 197 25.20 -3.41 25.27
N PRO A 198 24.56 -3.46 26.46
CA PRO A 198 25.29 -3.61 27.73
C PRO A 198 26.12 -4.90 27.84
N ARG A 199 25.88 -5.91 26.99
CA ARG A 199 26.64 -7.17 26.90
C ARG A 199 27.71 -7.13 25.80
N ASN A 200 28.00 -5.93 25.24
CA ASN A 200 28.98 -5.68 24.20
C ASN A 200 28.65 -6.33 22.82
N ASN A 201 27.39 -6.79 22.58
CA ASN A 201 26.95 -7.23 21.27
C ASN A 201 26.73 -6.02 20.36
N THR A 202 27.20 -6.14 19.13
CA THR A 202 27.00 -5.09 18.10
C THR A 202 25.60 -5.16 17.51
N TYR A 203 24.93 -4.00 17.39
CA TYR A 203 23.68 -3.85 16.64
C TYR A 203 23.69 -2.55 15.84
N PHE A 204 22.74 -2.39 14.93
CA PHE A 204 22.62 -1.23 14.04
C PHE A 204 21.22 -0.66 14.10
N TRP A 205 21.14 0.66 14.17
CA TRP A 205 19.94 1.40 13.82
C TRP A 205 20.05 1.86 12.37
N VAL A 206 18.95 1.74 11.64
CA VAL A 206 18.83 2.27 10.28
C VAL A 206 18.10 3.60 10.34
N ASP A 207 18.65 4.62 9.71
CA ASP A 207 18.08 5.93 9.49
C ASP A 207 18.30 6.31 8.03
N GLY A 208 17.78 7.44 7.57
CA GLY A 208 17.99 7.88 6.20
C GLY A 208 16.92 8.84 5.71
N ALA A 209 17.07 9.22 4.45
CA ALA A 209 16.13 10.08 3.76
C ALA A 209 15.91 9.62 2.32
N ILE A 210 14.74 9.94 1.77
CA ILE A 210 14.47 9.76 0.35
C ILE A 210 15.23 10.84 -0.40
N GLU A 211 16.11 10.42 -1.31
CA GLU A 211 16.79 11.32 -2.23
C GLU A 211 16.27 11.13 -3.65
N SER A 212 15.98 12.23 -4.31
CA SER A 212 15.58 12.28 -5.71
C SER A 212 16.40 13.30 -6.47
N ILE A 213 16.70 12.92 -7.72
CA ILE A 213 17.33 13.79 -8.71
C ILE A 213 16.36 14.14 -9.85
N GLU A 214 15.11 13.68 -9.77
CA GLU A 214 14.11 13.87 -10.82
C GLU A 214 13.39 15.22 -10.62
N GLU A 215 12.98 15.85 -11.75
CA GLU A 215 12.31 17.15 -11.78
C GLU A 215 10.97 17.10 -12.52
N ASP A 216 10.70 16.03 -13.27
CA ASP A 216 9.47 15.89 -14.06
C ASP A 216 8.25 15.78 -13.15
N LEU A 217 7.26 16.63 -13.34
CA LEU A 217 6.04 16.68 -12.55
C LEU A 217 5.13 15.45 -12.73
N ASP A 218 5.40 14.61 -13.71
CA ASP A 218 4.72 13.30 -13.92
C ASP A 218 5.37 12.16 -13.12
N VAL A 219 6.42 12.44 -12.33
CA VAL A 219 7.03 11.50 -11.37
C VAL A 219 6.34 11.62 -10.02
N ASP A 220 6.06 10.48 -9.37
CA ASP A 220 5.27 10.37 -8.15
C ASP A 220 5.74 11.31 -7.03
N GLU A 221 7.00 11.24 -6.63
CA GLU A 221 7.54 12.08 -5.56
C GLU A 221 7.63 13.56 -5.93
N VAL A 222 7.89 13.88 -7.24
CA VAL A 222 7.94 15.26 -7.71
C VAL A 222 6.55 15.88 -7.65
N ALA A 223 5.50 15.15 -8.04
CA ALA A 223 4.13 15.59 -7.91
C ALA A 223 3.78 15.93 -6.44
N ILE A 224 4.14 15.02 -5.50
CA ILE A 224 3.94 15.24 -4.07
C ILE A 224 4.67 16.49 -3.58
N ARG A 225 5.95 16.65 -3.92
CA ARG A 225 6.76 17.82 -3.55
C ARG A 225 6.18 19.13 -4.06
N ASN A 226 5.41 19.08 -5.14
CA ASN A 226 4.70 20.22 -5.71
C ASN A 226 3.22 20.30 -5.26
N GLY A 227 2.83 19.63 -4.17
CA GLY A 227 1.50 19.72 -3.56
C GLY A 227 0.38 19.02 -4.33
N TYR A 228 0.68 18.09 -5.24
CA TYR A 228 -0.32 17.27 -5.92
C TYR A 228 -0.48 15.91 -5.26
N VAL A 229 -1.71 15.42 -5.21
CA VAL A 229 -1.95 13.99 -4.96
C VAL A 229 -1.42 13.21 -6.16
N SER A 230 -0.55 12.23 -5.91
CA SER A 230 0.01 11.35 -6.92
C SER A 230 -0.82 10.05 -6.98
N ILE A 231 -1.23 9.64 -8.18
CA ILE A 231 -1.77 8.31 -8.45
C ILE A 231 -0.83 7.61 -9.42
N THR A 232 -0.10 6.63 -8.94
CA THR A 232 0.79 5.80 -9.76
C THR A 232 0.14 4.45 -9.99
N PRO A 233 -0.29 4.12 -11.23
CA PRO A 233 -0.79 2.79 -11.54
C PRO A 233 0.36 1.79 -11.55
N LEU A 234 0.32 0.80 -10.67
CA LEU A 234 1.34 -0.23 -10.53
C LEU A 234 0.82 -1.56 -11.08
N SER A 235 1.60 -2.20 -11.94
CA SER A 235 1.41 -3.60 -12.33
C SER A 235 2.51 -4.46 -11.70
N PHE A 236 2.20 -5.74 -11.49
CA PHE A 236 3.15 -6.68 -10.87
C PHE A 236 3.68 -7.73 -11.84
N GLU A 237 3.59 -7.46 -13.13
CA GLU A 237 4.29 -8.20 -14.17
C GLU A 237 5.76 -7.80 -14.18
N LEU A 238 6.61 -8.62 -13.56
CA LEU A 238 8.04 -8.33 -13.37
C LEU A 238 8.90 -8.63 -14.59
N THR A 239 8.32 -9.19 -15.65
CA THR A 239 9.05 -9.54 -16.87
C THR A 239 9.48 -8.29 -17.64
N SER A 240 10.76 -8.14 -17.92
CA SER A 240 11.24 -7.10 -18.81
C SER A 240 10.88 -7.41 -20.26
N GLN A 241 9.72 -6.96 -20.73
CA GLN A 241 9.24 -7.18 -22.10
C GLN A 241 10.27 -6.69 -23.13
N LYS A 242 10.82 -5.50 -22.90
CA LYS A 242 11.86 -4.92 -23.76
C LYS A 242 13.10 -5.83 -23.89
N TYR A 243 13.49 -6.49 -22.79
CA TYR A 243 14.62 -7.44 -22.84
C TYR A 243 14.27 -8.70 -23.60
N LEU A 244 13.06 -9.23 -23.38
CA LEU A 244 12.55 -10.40 -24.10
C LEU A 244 12.52 -10.14 -25.60
N GLU A 245 11.83 -9.09 -26.05
CA GLU A 245 11.69 -8.73 -27.46
C GLU A 245 13.05 -8.57 -28.16
N ASN A 246 14.02 -7.93 -27.49
CA ASN A 246 15.33 -7.66 -28.07
C ASN A 246 16.27 -8.87 -28.07
N ASN A 247 15.96 -9.96 -27.39
CA ASN A 247 16.89 -11.07 -27.20
C ASN A 247 16.31 -12.45 -27.56
N GLN A 248 15.02 -12.58 -27.87
CA GLN A 248 14.38 -13.84 -28.22
C GLN A 248 15.04 -14.57 -29.39
N SER A 249 15.58 -13.83 -30.36
CA SER A 249 16.22 -14.37 -31.54
C SER A 249 17.75 -14.62 -31.41
N LYS A 250 18.32 -14.36 -30.24
CA LYS A 250 19.75 -14.53 -30.01
C LYS A 250 20.05 -15.96 -29.62
N GLY A 251 20.87 -16.66 -30.44
CA GLY A 251 21.18 -18.07 -30.29
C GLY A 251 21.96 -18.51 -29.04
N PHE A 252 22.30 -17.54 -28.12
CA PHE A 252 22.99 -17.91 -26.87
C PHE A 252 22.12 -18.65 -25.85
N PHE A 253 20.80 -18.73 -26.10
CA PHE A 253 19.88 -19.57 -25.33
C PHE A 253 19.70 -20.97 -25.93
N ASP A 254 20.25 -21.24 -27.12
CA ASP A 254 20.18 -22.55 -27.75
C ASP A 254 21.16 -23.49 -27.05
N PHE A 255 20.65 -24.59 -26.51
CA PHE A 255 21.48 -25.68 -26.06
C PHE A 255 21.92 -26.46 -27.31
N GLU A 256 23.20 -26.37 -27.69
CA GLU A 256 23.78 -27.33 -28.63
C GLU A 256 23.62 -28.73 -28.06
N LYS A 257 22.99 -29.63 -28.85
CA LYS A 257 22.83 -31.03 -28.49
C LYS A 257 24.11 -31.78 -28.77
#